data_9bad7ca77b21855a06a9297fae13ad45
#
_entry.id   9bad7ca77b21855a06a9297fae13ad45
#
_cell.length_a   1.000
_cell.length_b   1.000
_cell.length_c   1.000
_cell.angle_alpha   90.00
_cell.angle_beta   90.00
_cell.angle_gamma   90.00
#
_symmetry.space_group_name_H-M   'P 1'
#
loop_
_entity.id
_entity.type
_entity.pdbx_description
1 polymer ?
#
loop_
_entity_poly.entity_id
_entity_poly.type
_entity_poly.pdbx_seq_one_letter_code
_entity_poly.pdbx_strand_id
1 'polypeptide(L)'
;SNPASNITTLSGLAGLKTVQGDLSIRNNWNLVGTESLSGLERLEGSLYVYSNAHRNSGSFLELSFPKLSSVEGSISVDDNTDYRLRGFSANALTSLGGSLWISRAWTLTSLSLSSLEEIGTHLSIRSTELADLSGLSSLKTVGADILIKDNQELRQIDGLSALTSVNGLEITGNSALRNVDGLSNVTTAGGNVSISYNRELRNLDGLSSLTSVSGTLRVQGN
;
A
#
# COMPACT_ATOMS: atom_id res chain seq x y z
N SER A 1 29.38 -11.75 4.04
CA SER A 1 29.12 -10.36 3.65
C SER A 1 28.77 -10.34 2.18
N ASN A 2 27.51 -10.02 1.87
CA ASN A 2 27.08 -9.80 0.50
C ASN A 2 27.81 -8.54 -0.01
N PRO A 3 28.45 -8.55 -1.19
CA PRO A 3 29.13 -7.35 -1.68
C PRO A 3 28.09 -6.25 -1.84
N ALA A 4 28.43 -5.05 -1.36
CA ALA A 4 27.55 -3.89 -1.48
C ALA A 4 27.18 -3.66 -2.95
N SER A 5 25.89 -3.59 -3.27
CA SER A 5 25.44 -3.22 -4.61
C SER A 5 25.88 -1.78 -4.88
N ASN A 6 26.56 -1.56 -6.01
CA ASN A 6 26.99 -0.23 -6.43
C ASN A 6 25.98 0.46 -7.38
N ILE A 7 24.82 -0.17 -7.61
CA ILE A 7 23.78 0.39 -8.47
C ILE A 7 23.11 1.57 -7.76
N THR A 8 23.24 2.76 -8.32
CA THR A 8 22.60 3.98 -7.84
C THR A 8 21.39 4.39 -8.67
N THR A 9 21.35 3.99 -9.94
CA THR A 9 20.25 4.28 -10.87
C THR A 9 19.94 3.07 -11.73
N LEU A 10 18.75 3.06 -12.33
CA LEU A 10 18.32 2.06 -13.33
C LEU A 10 18.30 2.64 -14.74
N SER A 11 19.17 3.63 -15.03
CA SER A 11 19.16 4.42 -16.29
C SER A 11 19.27 3.56 -17.56
N GLY A 12 19.93 2.41 -17.48
CA GLY A 12 19.98 1.45 -18.58
C GLY A 12 18.62 0.86 -18.99
N LEU A 13 17.59 1.04 -18.17
CA LEU A 13 16.23 0.53 -18.40
C LEU A 13 15.25 1.63 -18.83
N ALA A 14 15.73 2.83 -19.18
CA ALA A 14 14.88 3.99 -19.48
C ALA A 14 13.94 3.78 -20.69
N GLY A 15 14.28 2.90 -21.60
CA GLY A 15 13.45 2.53 -22.75
C GLY A 15 12.44 1.40 -22.48
N LEU A 16 12.45 0.84 -21.28
CA LEU A 16 11.58 -0.31 -20.94
C LEU A 16 10.13 0.13 -20.81
N LYS A 17 9.24 -0.50 -21.59
CA LYS A 17 7.80 -0.23 -21.58
C LYS A 17 6.97 -1.37 -20.99
N THR A 18 7.39 -2.60 -21.25
CA THR A 18 6.64 -3.78 -20.81
C THR A 18 7.59 -4.84 -20.28
N VAL A 19 7.16 -5.48 -19.20
CA VAL A 19 7.79 -6.70 -18.67
C VAL A 19 6.72 -7.79 -18.68
N GLN A 20 6.97 -8.91 -19.43
CA GLN A 20 6.02 -10.01 -19.52
C GLN A 20 5.96 -10.90 -18.28
N GLY A 21 6.98 -10.85 -17.45
CA GLY A 21 7.02 -11.55 -16.17
C GLY A 21 7.09 -10.58 -15.01
N ASP A 22 7.75 -10.99 -13.92
CA ASP A 22 7.92 -10.18 -12.74
C ASP A 22 9.04 -9.14 -12.91
N LEU A 23 8.84 -7.95 -12.34
CA LEU A 23 9.89 -6.97 -12.11
C LEU A 23 10.33 -7.03 -10.64
N SER A 24 11.58 -7.42 -10.40
CA SER A 24 12.11 -7.54 -9.06
C SER A 24 13.31 -6.61 -8.85
N ILE A 25 13.18 -5.66 -7.93
CA ILE A 25 14.21 -4.69 -7.52
C ILE A 25 14.56 -5.02 -6.08
N ARG A 26 15.74 -5.65 -5.86
CA ARG A 26 16.12 -6.16 -4.53
C ARG A 26 17.59 -5.89 -4.22
N ASN A 27 17.88 -5.65 -2.94
CA ASN A 27 19.26 -5.53 -2.41
C ASN A 27 20.11 -4.48 -3.14
N ASN A 28 19.50 -3.44 -3.68
CA ASN A 28 20.20 -2.34 -4.32
C ASN A 28 20.33 -1.19 -3.31
N TRP A 29 21.26 -1.34 -2.39
CA TRP A 29 21.37 -0.49 -1.21
C TRP A 29 21.76 0.97 -1.51
N ASN A 30 22.32 1.24 -2.68
CA ASN A 30 22.67 2.59 -3.13
C ASN A 30 21.66 3.17 -4.13
N LEU A 31 20.57 2.45 -4.44
CA LEU A 31 19.53 2.92 -5.34
C LEU A 31 18.80 4.13 -4.72
N VAL A 32 18.69 5.22 -5.46
CA VAL A 32 18.03 6.45 -5.00
C VAL A 32 16.60 6.62 -5.52
N GLY A 33 16.23 5.90 -6.59
CA GLY A 33 14.87 5.96 -7.14
C GLY A 33 14.67 5.10 -8.38
N THR A 34 13.46 5.13 -8.89
CA THR A 34 13.04 4.39 -10.08
C THR A 34 12.65 5.32 -11.24
N GLU A 35 13.09 6.57 -11.25
CA GLU A 35 12.77 7.58 -12.28
C GLU A 35 13.15 7.08 -13.69
N SER A 36 14.19 6.24 -13.76
CA SER A 36 14.62 5.61 -15.02
C SER A 36 13.58 4.62 -15.58
N LEU A 37 12.63 4.16 -14.78
CA LEU A 37 11.51 3.33 -15.20
C LEU A 37 10.24 4.14 -15.49
N SER A 38 10.38 5.45 -15.67
CA SER A 38 9.24 6.34 -15.97
C SER A 38 8.52 6.02 -17.28
N GLY A 39 9.15 5.24 -18.17
CA GLY A 39 8.56 4.73 -19.41
C GLY A 39 7.76 3.46 -19.26
N LEU A 40 7.83 2.77 -18.10
CA LEU A 40 7.18 1.48 -17.89
C LEU A 40 5.66 1.64 -17.85
N GLU A 41 4.96 0.94 -18.75
CA GLU A 41 3.53 1.04 -18.97
C GLU A 41 2.76 -0.18 -18.46
N ARG A 42 3.38 -1.39 -18.55
CA ARG A 42 2.71 -2.66 -18.25
C ARG A 42 3.63 -3.68 -17.60
N LEU A 43 3.10 -4.37 -16.59
CA LEU A 43 3.66 -5.60 -16.02
C LEU A 43 2.62 -6.73 -16.17
N GLU A 44 2.99 -7.84 -16.83
CA GLU A 44 2.13 -9.03 -16.91
C GLU A 44 2.33 -9.96 -15.70
N GLY A 45 3.39 -9.77 -14.92
CA GLY A 45 3.64 -10.38 -13.64
C GLY A 45 3.49 -9.39 -12.49
N SER A 46 4.29 -9.59 -11.43
CA SER A 46 4.27 -8.83 -10.19
C SER A 46 5.44 -7.84 -10.11
N LEU A 47 5.25 -6.77 -9.33
CA LEU A 47 6.30 -5.84 -8.92
C LEU A 47 6.76 -6.18 -7.50
N TYR A 48 8.04 -6.50 -7.34
CA TYR A 48 8.66 -6.79 -6.07
C TYR A 48 9.77 -5.79 -5.75
N VAL A 49 9.65 -5.08 -4.64
CA VAL A 49 10.67 -4.13 -4.16
C VAL A 49 11.03 -4.46 -2.72
N TYR A 50 12.20 -5.08 -2.52
CA TYR A 50 12.66 -5.54 -1.21
C TYR A 50 14.07 -5.07 -0.88
N SER A 51 14.32 -4.74 0.37
CA SER A 51 15.66 -4.52 0.92
C SER A 51 16.52 -3.59 0.06
N ASN A 52 15.90 -2.52 -0.44
CA ASN A 52 16.61 -1.46 -1.14
C ASN A 52 16.84 -0.29 -0.19
N ALA A 53 17.85 0.54 -0.48
CA ALA A 53 18.31 1.65 0.31
C ALA A 53 19.10 1.29 1.58
N HIS A 54 20.26 1.92 1.76
CA HIS A 54 21.18 1.67 2.85
C HIS A 54 21.34 2.89 3.76
N ARG A 55 21.55 2.65 5.05
CA ARG A 55 21.70 3.67 6.12
C ARG A 55 22.69 4.81 5.81
N ASN A 56 23.69 4.55 4.99
CA ASN A 56 24.81 5.47 4.78
C ASN A 56 24.72 6.29 3.47
N SER A 57 23.73 6.09 2.61
CA SER A 57 23.67 6.75 1.30
C SER A 57 23.28 8.23 1.32
N GLY A 58 22.79 8.75 2.44
CA GLY A 58 22.34 10.16 2.54
C GLY A 58 21.04 10.48 1.79
N SER A 59 20.62 9.62 0.84
CA SER A 59 19.46 9.84 -0.04
C SER A 59 18.27 8.96 0.36
N PHE A 60 17.06 9.46 0.10
CA PHE A 60 15.84 8.69 0.26
C PHE A 60 15.51 7.96 -1.04
N LEU A 61 14.87 6.79 -0.93
CA LEU A 61 14.36 6.04 -2.05
C LEU A 61 12.93 6.51 -2.36
N GLU A 62 12.73 6.94 -3.60
CA GLU A 62 11.42 7.23 -4.16
C GLU A 62 11.12 6.21 -5.26
N LEU A 63 10.01 5.52 -5.13
CA LEU A 63 9.52 4.57 -6.14
C LEU A 63 8.45 5.26 -6.96
N SER A 64 8.77 5.59 -8.20
CA SER A 64 7.86 6.31 -9.10
C SER A 64 7.72 5.57 -10.43
N PHE A 65 6.46 5.24 -10.77
CA PHE A 65 6.07 4.56 -11.99
C PHE A 65 4.92 5.34 -12.67
N PRO A 66 5.18 6.54 -13.20
CA PRO A 66 4.14 7.50 -13.60
C PRO A 66 3.27 7.04 -14.77
N LYS A 67 3.76 6.10 -15.61
CA LYS A 67 3.03 5.56 -16.76
C LYS A 67 2.53 4.13 -16.56
N LEU A 68 2.86 3.50 -15.42
CA LEU A 68 2.44 2.14 -15.15
C LEU A 68 0.92 2.10 -14.98
N SER A 69 0.22 1.60 -15.99
CA SER A 69 -1.24 1.57 -16.07
C SER A 69 -1.84 0.20 -15.76
N SER A 70 -1.04 -0.86 -15.85
CA SER A 70 -1.51 -2.24 -15.62
C SER A 70 -0.43 -3.09 -14.94
N VAL A 71 -0.84 -3.81 -13.91
CA VAL A 71 -0.09 -4.89 -13.26
C VAL A 71 -1.03 -6.08 -13.10
N GLU A 72 -0.75 -7.19 -13.80
CA GLU A 72 -1.62 -8.38 -13.74
C GLU A 72 -1.40 -9.20 -12.47
N GLY A 73 -0.20 -9.16 -11.91
CA GLY A 73 0.15 -9.76 -10.63
C GLY A 73 -0.05 -8.84 -9.44
N SER A 74 0.82 -8.97 -8.45
CA SER A 74 0.80 -8.19 -7.20
C SER A 74 1.84 -7.08 -7.20
N ILE A 75 1.63 -6.05 -6.39
CA ILE A 75 2.66 -5.11 -5.99
C ILE A 75 3.03 -5.42 -4.54
N SER A 76 4.30 -5.72 -4.31
CA SER A 76 4.84 -6.01 -2.97
C SER A 76 6.05 -5.13 -2.69
N VAL A 77 5.88 -4.25 -1.71
CA VAL A 77 6.92 -3.37 -1.17
C VAL A 77 7.15 -3.78 0.28
N ASP A 78 8.22 -4.51 0.53
CA ASP A 78 8.44 -5.12 1.84
C ASP A 78 9.90 -5.01 2.28
N ASP A 79 10.13 -5.09 3.58
CA ASP A 79 11.44 -5.14 4.22
C ASP A 79 12.42 -4.06 3.74
N ASN A 80 11.93 -2.87 3.48
CA ASN A 80 12.77 -1.69 3.22
C ASN A 80 13.07 -0.97 4.56
N THR A 81 13.51 -1.77 5.55
CA THR A 81 13.63 -1.38 6.96
C THR A 81 14.80 -0.45 7.25
N ASP A 82 15.74 -0.29 6.32
CA ASP A 82 16.90 0.57 6.53
C ASP A 82 16.61 2.08 6.36
N TYR A 83 15.36 2.48 6.64
CA TYR A 83 14.93 3.86 6.92
C TYR A 83 15.01 4.84 5.75
N ARG A 84 14.74 4.41 4.50
CA ARG A 84 14.89 5.36 3.38
C ARG A 84 13.81 5.34 2.31
N LEU A 85 12.91 4.39 2.30
CA LEU A 85 11.76 4.45 1.38
C LEU A 85 10.77 5.49 1.90
N ARG A 86 10.64 6.61 1.19
CA ARG A 86 9.73 7.71 1.55
C ARG A 86 8.46 7.74 0.74
N GLY A 87 8.53 7.38 -0.53
CA GLY A 87 7.39 7.48 -1.42
C GLY A 87 7.23 6.27 -2.34
N PHE A 88 5.97 5.93 -2.60
CA PHE A 88 5.58 5.02 -3.65
C PHE A 88 4.46 5.66 -4.48
N SER A 89 4.65 5.77 -5.80
CA SER A 89 3.66 6.36 -6.70
C SER A 89 3.52 5.61 -8.02
N ALA A 90 2.26 5.35 -8.42
CA ALA A 90 1.87 4.82 -9.72
C ALA A 90 0.47 5.35 -10.08
N ASN A 91 0.37 6.66 -10.34
CA ASN A 91 -0.91 7.34 -10.49
C ASN A 91 -1.66 7.02 -11.79
N ALA A 92 -1.02 6.38 -12.77
CA ALA A 92 -1.69 5.88 -13.97
C ALA A 92 -2.31 4.49 -13.78
N LEU A 93 -1.99 3.80 -12.67
CA LEU A 93 -2.48 2.44 -12.40
C LEU A 93 -3.96 2.48 -12.05
N THR A 94 -4.78 1.82 -12.85
CA THR A 94 -6.24 1.76 -12.64
C THR A 94 -6.70 0.46 -12.01
N SER A 95 -5.97 -0.63 -12.24
CA SER A 95 -6.28 -1.94 -11.69
C SER A 95 -5.02 -2.74 -11.35
N LEU A 96 -5.13 -3.55 -10.32
CA LEU A 96 -4.12 -4.49 -9.87
C LEU A 96 -4.74 -5.88 -9.80
N GLY A 97 -4.26 -6.83 -10.62
CA GLY A 97 -4.85 -8.16 -10.69
C GLY A 97 -4.64 -9.01 -9.44
N GLY A 98 -3.53 -8.82 -8.75
CA GLY A 98 -3.19 -9.48 -7.49
C GLY A 98 -3.43 -8.60 -6.26
N SER A 99 -2.52 -8.68 -5.29
CA SER A 99 -2.55 -7.94 -4.02
C SER A 99 -1.67 -6.69 -4.04
N LEU A 100 -2.06 -5.68 -3.27
CA LEU A 100 -1.18 -4.60 -2.83
C LEU A 100 -0.66 -4.90 -1.41
N TRP A 101 0.62 -5.24 -1.30
CA TRP A 101 1.30 -5.50 -0.04
C TRP A 101 2.36 -4.43 0.22
N ILE A 102 2.16 -3.63 1.26
CA ILE A 102 3.15 -2.68 1.77
C ILE A 102 3.41 -3.03 3.22
N SER A 103 4.61 -3.48 3.55
CA SER A 103 4.92 -3.87 4.91
C SER A 103 6.36 -3.54 5.30
N ARG A 104 6.58 -3.30 6.60
CA ARG A 104 7.89 -2.95 7.15
C ARG A 104 8.62 -1.83 6.39
N ALA A 105 7.84 -0.88 5.89
CA ALA A 105 8.31 0.34 5.23
C ALA A 105 8.22 1.51 6.22
N TRP A 106 9.02 1.44 7.28
CA TRP A 106 8.95 2.29 8.48
C TRP A 106 9.16 3.79 8.23
N THR A 107 9.58 4.19 7.05
CA THR A 107 9.78 5.60 6.67
C THR A 107 8.89 6.04 5.52
N LEU A 108 7.98 5.17 5.08
CA LEU A 108 7.05 5.49 4.00
C LEU A 108 6.01 6.48 4.50
N THR A 109 6.12 7.72 4.05
CA THR A 109 5.22 8.83 4.41
C THR A 109 4.27 9.20 3.26
N SER A 110 4.51 8.69 2.05
CA SER A 110 3.71 9.01 0.86
C SER A 110 3.37 7.76 0.06
N LEU A 111 2.08 7.55 -0.16
CA LEU A 111 1.52 6.55 -1.05
C LEU A 111 0.60 7.25 -2.04
N SER A 112 0.82 7.09 -3.36
CA SER A 112 0.02 7.75 -4.39
C SER A 112 -0.35 6.80 -5.52
N LEU A 113 -1.57 6.31 -5.46
CA LEU A 113 -2.23 5.39 -6.41
C LEU A 113 -3.62 5.96 -6.76
N SER A 114 -3.66 7.26 -7.07
CA SER A 114 -4.90 8.05 -7.11
C SER A 114 -5.91 7.62 -8.19
N SER A 115 -5.49 6.85 -9.18
CA SER A 115 -6.37 6.28 -10.20
C SER A 115 -6.73 4.82 -9.96
N LEU A 116 -6.21 4.18 -8.88
CA LEU A 116 -6.44 2.76 -8.63
C LEU A 116 -7.87 2.53 -8.16
N GLU A 117 -8.65 1.84 -8.99
CA GLU A 117 -10.06 1.53 -8.72
C GLU A 117 -10.28 0.12 -8.19
N GLU A 118 -9.40 -0.82 -8.56
CA GLU A 118 -9.58 -2.24 -8.25
C GLU A 118 -8.28 -2.92 -7.81
N ILE A 119 -8.37 -3.69 -6.73
CA ILE A 119 -7.38 -4.66 -6.28
C ILE A 119 -8.02 -6.05 -6.33
N GLY A 120 -7.47 -6.93 -7.15
CA GLY A 120 -8.07 -8.26 -7.41
C GLY A 120 -8.10 -9.19 -6.20
N THR A 121 -7.17 -9.02 -5.25
CA THR A 121 -7.14 -9.85 -4.04
C THR A 121 -7.02 -9.00 -2.77
N HIS A 122 -5.88 -8.93 -2.10
CA HIS A 122 -5.77 -8.28 -0.77
C HIS A 122 -5.17 -6.87 -0.86
N LEU A 123 -5.66 -5.99 0.01
CA LEU A 123 -4.97 -4.75 0.38
C LEU A 123 -4.34 -4.92 1.76
N SER A 124 -3.02 -4.81 1.86
CA SER A 124 -2.31 -4.87 3.14
C SER A 124 -1.33 -3.71 3.28
N ILE A 125 -1.55 -2.85 4.28
CA ILE A 125 -0.67 -1.74 4.63
C ILE A 125 -0.28 -1.90 6.09
N ARG A 126 1.01 -2.19 6.34
CA ARG A 126 1.50 -2.50 7.69
C ARG A 126 2.82 -1.82 7.98
N SER A 127 2.95 -1.34 9.21
CA SER A 127 4.23 -0.82 9.72
C SER A 127 4.83 0.23 8.79
N THR A 128 4.07 1.30 8.56
CA THR A 128 4.45 2.48 7.76
C THR A 128 4.32 3.75 8.60
N GLU A 129 4.85 4.87 8.09
CA GLU A 129 4.64 6.22 8.63
C GLU A 129 3.59 7.03 7.84
N LEU A 130 2.69 6.34 7.12
CA LEU A 130 1.59 7.02 6.42
C LEU A 130 0.67 7.72 7.43
N ALA A 131 0.41 9.01 7.20
CA ALA A 131 -0.52 9.79 8.03
C ALA A 131 -1.98 9.58 7.60
N ASP A 132 -2.21 9.22 6.35
CA ASP A 132 -3.52 8.94 5.77
C ASP A 132 -3.41 7.96 4.59
N LEU A 133 -4.55 7.58 4.02
CA LEU A 133 -4.65 6.73 2.84
C LEU A 133 -5.24 7.47 1.63
N SER A 134 -5.13 8.80 1.56
CA SER A 134 -5.69 9.62 0.49
C SER A 134 -5.25 9.21 -0.92
N GLY A 135 -4.07 8.62 -1.03
CA GLY A 135 -3.57 8.05 -2.28
C GLY A 135 -4.36 6.86 -2.83
N LEU A 136 -5.36 6.35 -2.10
CA LEU A 136 -6.26 5.28 -2.53
C LEU A 136 -7.70 5.77 -2.77
N SER A 137 -7.90 7.07 -2.95
CA SER A 137 -9.23 7.70 -2.97
C SER A 137 -10.16 7.27 -4.10
N SER A 138 -9.64 6.64 -5.14
CA SER A 138 -10.45 6.05 -6.22
C SER A 138 -10.80 4.57 -6.02
N LEU A 139 -10.30 3.92 -4.94
CA LEU A 139 -10.41 2.48 -4.74
C LEU A 139 -11.87 2.07 -4.42
N LYS A 140 -12.50 1.37 -5.35
CA LYS A 140 -13.90 0.92 -5.29
C LYS A 140 -14.06 -0.51 -4.82
N THR A 141 -13.08 -1.38 -5.18
CA THR A 141 -13.18 -2.82 -4.90
C THR A 141 -11.84 -3.41 -4.44
N VAL A 142 -11.94 -4.30 -3.47
CA VAL A 142 -10.86 -5.19 -3.02
C VAL A 142 -11.43 -6.61 -2.99
N GLY A 143 -10.89 -7.50 -3.81
CA GLY A 143 -11.45 -8.84 -4.03
C GLY A 143 -11.36 -9.78 -2.83
N ALA A 144 -10.50 -9.50 -1.86
CA ALA A 144 -10.36 -10.25 -0.61
C ALA A 144 -10.27 -9.31 0.60
N ASP A 145 -9.37 -9.57 1.55
CA ASP A 145 -9.33 -8.85 2.82
C ASP A 145 -8.55 -7.53 2.74
N ILE A 146 -8.96 -6.57 3.55
CA ILE A 146 -8.27 -5.31 3.82
C ILE A 146 -7.62 -5.39 5.20
N LEU A 147 -6.31 -5.20 5.26
CA LEU A 147 -5.47 -5.32 6.45
C LEU A 147 -4.68 -4.02 6.66
N ILE A 148 -5.07 -3.20 7.62
CA ILE A 148 -4.40 -1.94 7.99
C ILE A 148 -3.87 -2.10 9.41
N LYS A 149 -2.55 -2.36 9.54
CA LYS A 149 -1.99 -2.81 10.82
C LYS A 149 -0.72 -2.05 11.20
N ASP A 150 -0.64 -1.69 12.48
CA ASP A 150 0.59 -1.17 13.10
C ASP A 150 1.16 0.09 12.43
N ASN A 151 0.29 0.93 11.84
CA ASN A 151 0.68 2.21 11.26
C ASN A 151 0.49 3.31 12.32
N GLN A 152 1.57 3.62 13.03
CA GLN A 152 1.50 4.44 14.26
C GLN A 152 1.15 5.91 14.00
N GLU A 153 1.43 6.43 12.79
CA GLU A 153 1.14 7.81 12.39
C GLU A 153 -0.20 7.95 11.64
N LEU A 154 -0.88 6.84 11.33
CA LEU A 154 -2.12 6.83 10.56
C LEU A 154 -3.26 7.44 11.37
N ARG A 155 -3.77 8.60 10.94
CA ARG A 155 -4.79 9.39 11.65
C ARG A 155 -6.19 9.21 11.10
N GLN A 156 -6.30 8.89 9.81
CA GLN A 156 -7.55 8.73 9.08
C GLN A 156 -7.39 7.77 7.91
N ILE A 157 -8.51 7.21 7.46
CA ILE A 157 -8.59 6.26 6.34
C ILE A 157 -9.57 6.73 5.26
N ASP A 158 -9.78 8.05 5.13
CA ASP A 158 -10.75 8.65 4.22
C ASP A 158 -10.52 8.29 2.74
N GLY A 159 -9.29 7.90 2.39
CA GLY A 159 -8.94 7.34 1.08
C GLY A 159 -9.69 6.05 0.72
N LEU A 160 -10.40 5.43 1.65
CA LEU A 160 -11.22 4.23 1.39
C LEU A 160 -12.71 4.55 1.18
N SER A 161 -13.09 5.82 1.09
CA SER A 161 -14.48 6.25 1.03
C SER A 161 -15.25 5.86 -0.24
N ALA A 162 -14.55 5.42 -1.28
CA ALA A 162 -15.21 4.89 -2.48
C ALA A 162 -15.62 3.40 -2.35
N LEU A 163 -15.20 2.70 -1.29
CA LEU A 163 -15.61 1.32 -1.04
C LEU A 163 -17.07 1.25 -0.60
N THR A 164 -17.83 0.32 -1.17
CA THR A 164 -19.23 0.05 -0.81
C THR A 164 -19.44 -1.30 -0.12
N SER A 165 -18.48 -2.18 -0.26
CA SER A 165 -18.44 -3.48 0.40
C SER A 165 -16.99 -3.89 0.71
N VAL A 166 -16.82 -4.78 1.66
CA VAL A 166 -15.53 -5.42 1.98
C VAL A 166 -15.75 -6.92 2.16
N ASN A 167 -14.72 -7.74 1.93
CA ASN A 167 -14.72 -9.11 2.42
C ASN A 167 -14.31 -9.12 3.91
N GLY A 168 -13.11 -9.47 4.25
CA GLY A 168 -12.59 -9.25 5.61
C GLY A 168 -12.01 -7.85 5.77
N LEU A 169 -12.14 -7.30 6.98
CA LEU A 169 -11.58 -6.01 7.35
C LEU A 169 -10.86 -6.12 8.69
N GLU A 170 -9.57 -5.81 8.71
CA GLU A 170 -8.80 -5.75 9.94
C GLU A 170 -8.08 -4.41 10.06
N ILE A 171 -8.47 -3.59 11.04
CA ILE A 171 -7.86 -2.31 11.38
C ILE A 171 -7.34 -2.43 12.81
N THR A 172 -6.05 -2.70 12.97
CA THR A 172 -5.49 -3.07 14.27
C THR A 172 -4.16 -2.37 14.54
N GLY A 173 -4.00 -1.84 15.76
CA GLY A 173 -2.73 -1.31 16.22
C GLY A 173 -2.32 0.03 15.60
N ASN A 174 -3.26 0.76 15.00
CA ASN A 174 -3.00 2.10 14.44
C ASN A 174 -3.26 3.14 15.53
N SER A 175 -2.26 3.39 16.37
CA SER A 175 -2.45 4.12 17.63
C SER A 175 -2.91 5.56 17.48
N ALA A 176 -2.58 6.23 16.35
CA ALA A 176 -3.01 7.61 16.06
C ALA A 176 -4.36 7.69 15.32
N LEU A 177 -5.00 6.57 14.96
CA LEU A 177 -6.25 6.54 14.19
C LEU A 177 -7.41 7.10 15.03
N ARG A 178 -8.07 8.15 14.53
CA ARG A 178 -9.09 8.91 15.28
C ARG A 178 -10.52 8.54 14.93
N ASN A 179 -10.77 8.12 13.69
CA ASN A 179 -12.06 7.71 13.17
C ASN A 179 -11.88 6.68 12.04
N VAL A 180 -12.99 6.11 11.61
CA VAL A 180 -13.07 5.18 10.47
C VAL A 180 -14.04 5.71 9.40
N ASP A 181 -14.14 7.04 9.25
CA ASP A 181 -15.12 7.72 8.38
C ASP A 181 -14.93 7.33 6.91
N GLY A 182 -13.74 6.93 6.50
CA GLY A 182 -13.49 6.35 5.16
C GLY A 182 -14.27 5.07 4.86
N LEU A 183 -15.00 4.50 5.82
CA LEU A 183 -15.86 3.31 5.61
C LEU A 183 -17.35 3.66 5.56
N SER A 184 -17.72 4.94 5.54
CA SER A 184 -19.10 5.41 5.66
C SER A 184 -20.05 4.92 4.54
N ASN A 185 -19.50 4.52 3.40
CA ASN A 185 -20.25 3.95 2.29
C ASN A 185 -20.28 2.41 2.29
N VAL A 186 -19.60 1.76 3.23
CA VAL A 186 -19.56 0.29 3.31
C VAL A 186 -20.87 -0.21 3.93
N THR A 187 -21.64 -0.95 3.14
CA THR A 187 -22.95 -1.49 3.55
C THR A 187 -22.89 -2.94 4.00
N THR A 188 -21.93 -3.71 3.51
CA THR A 188 -21.81 -5.15 3.78
C THR A 188 -20.34 -5.58 3.96
N ALA A 189 -20.15 -6.55 4.85
CA ALA A 189 -18.88 -7.27 5.00
C ALA A 189 -19.13 -8.78 4.80
N GLY A 190 -18.47 -9.36 3.80
CA GLY A 190 -18.60 -10.78 3.44
C GLY A 190 -17.85 -11.74 4.40
N GLY A 191 -16.98 -11.23 5.25
CA GLY A 191 -16.16 -11.98 6.19
C GLY A 191 -16.12 -11.35 7.57
N ASN A 192 -14.97 -11.48 8.25
CA ASN A 192 -14.77 -10.91 9.58
C ASN A 192 -14.46 -9.42 9.52
N VAL A 193 -14.94 -8.67 10.50
CA VAL A 193 -14.58 -7.26 10.74
C VAL A 193 -13.94 -7.16 12.11
N SER A 194 -12.69 -6.71 12.18
CA SER A 194 -11.95 -6.50 13.43
C SER A 194 -11.38 -5.09 13.49
N ILE A 195 -11.81 -4.30 14.48
CA ILE A 195 -11.27 -2.97 14.78
C ILE A 195 -10.74 -3.02 16.20
N SER A 196 -9.41 -3.04 16.36
CA SER A 196 -8.83 -3.30 17.67
C SER A 196 -7.50 -2.58 17.91
N TYR A 197 -7.27 -2.20 19.16
CA TYR A 197 -6.01 -1.58 19.62
C TYR A 197 -5.64 -0.29 18.89
N ASN A 198 -6.64 0.51 18.47
CA ASN A 198 -6.46 1.84 17.90
C ASN A 198 -6.75 2.87 19.00
N ARG A 199 -5.76 3.24 19.80
CA ARG A 199 -5.91 3.94 21.10
C ARG A 199 -6.52 5.33 21.01
N GLU A 200 -6.39 6.03 19.87
CA GLU A 200 -6.97 7.36 19.66
C GLU A 200 -8.36 7.29 18.99
N LEU A 201 -8.88 6.09 18.69
CA LEU A 201 -10.17 5.90 18.01
C LEU A 201 -11.31 6.32 18.95
N ARG A 202 -12.12 7.29 18.51
CA ARG A 202 -13.13 7.96 19.36
C ARG A 202 -14.53 7.40 19.15
N ASN A 203 -14.84 6.96 17.94
CA ASN A 203 -16.14 6.42 17.56
C ASN A 203 -16.01 5.49 16.34
N LEU A 204 -17.11 4.87 15.98
CA LEU A 204 -17.26 4.01 14.81
C LEU A 204 -18.32 4.55 13.85
N ASP A 205 -18.54 5.86 13.81
CA ASP A 205 -19.58 6.49 13.00
C ASP A 205 -19.42 6.19 11.50
N GLY A 206 -18.19 5.97 11.05
CA GLY A 206 -17.86 5.49 9.70
C GLY A 206 -18.43 4.11 9.37
N LEU A 207 -18.98 3.36 10.33
CA LEU A 207 -19.67 2.09 10.07
C LEU A 207 -21.22 2.22 10.13
N SER A 208 -21.74 3.44 10.18
CA SER A 208 -23.20 3.66 10.31
C SER A 208 -24.03 3.11 9.14
N SER A 209 -23.44 2.94 7.97
CA SER A 209 -24.09 2.31 6.82
C SER A 209 -24.01 0.79 6.80
N LEU A 210 -23.21 0.18 7.69
CA LEU A 210 -22.98 -1.26 7.69
C LEU A 210 -24.22 -2.00 8.20
N THR A 211 -24.85 -2.77 7.33
CA THR A 211 -26.10 -3.50 7.63
C THR A 211 -25.89 -4.98 7.86
N SER A 212 -24.77 -5.55 7.37
CA SER A 212 -24.49 -6.99 7.48
C SER A 212 -23.02 -7.28 7.59
N VAL A 213 -22.68 -8.21 8.49
CA VAL A 213 -21.36 -8.85 8.63
C VAL A 213 -21.56 -10.36 8.61
N SER A 214 -21.05 -11.06 7.59
CA SER A 214 -21.23 -12.51 7.46
C SER A 214 -20.36 -13.32 8.43
N GLY A 215 -19.31 -12.71 8.95
CA GLY A 215 -18.39 -13.33 9.91
C GLY A 215 -18.51 -12.71 11.31
N THR A 216 -17.41 -12.68 12.02
CA THR A 216 -17.32 -12.09 13.36
C THR A 216 -17.09 -10.58 13.29
N LEU A 217 -17.88 -9.81 14.03
CA LEU A 217 -17.57 -8.40 14.32
C LEU A 217 -16.86 -8.31 15.67
N ARG A 218 -15.63 -7.81 15.67
CA ARG A 218 -14.82 -7.59 16.87
C ARG A 218 -14.47 -6.11 17.00
N VAL A 219 -14.77 -5.52 18.15
CA VAL A 219 -14.32 -4.20 18.57
C VAL A 219 -13.63 -4.36 19.93
N GLN A 220 -12.32 -4.11 20.00
CA GLN A 220 -11.58 -4.44 21.22
C GLN A 220 -10.40 -3.49 21.46
N GLY A 221 -10.27 -2.93 22.68
CA GLY A 221 -9.08 -2.24 23.15
C GLY A 221 -8.75 -0.93 22.39
N ASN A 222 -9.75 -0.29 21.83
CA ASN A 222 -9.61 1.02 21.19
C ASN A 222 -9.68 2.15 22.20
#